data_d21926426e74d415121911792394429d
#
_entry.id   d21926426e74d415121911792394429d
#
_cell.length_a   1.000
_cell.length_b   1.000
_cell.length_c   1.000
_cell.angle_alpha   90.00
_cell.angle_beta   90.00
_cell.angle_gamma   90.00
#
_symmetry.space_group_name_H-M   'P 1'
#
loop_
_entity.id
_entity.type
_entity.pdbx_description
1 polymer ?
#
loop_
_entity_poly.entity_id
_entity_poly.type
_entity_poly.pdbx_seq_one_letter_code
_entity_poly.pdbx_strand_id
1 'polypeptide(L)'
;MVHSDYTVRFWGVRGSIACPGPDSVRYGGNTSCVEVRCGGHLMVFDGGTGLRLLGNELMRTGQPADLDLFYSHTHFDHICGLPFFAPCYDARSKIRIWAGHLNGNGIEAVLNKMMIAPLFPIPMGIFTAKIEFIDFAAGAALMPHPGVRLSTGRLNHPNDATGYRIEYGGKVVAYITDTEHRPGGLDPNVLKLIDGADVMIYDASYTDAEFPEHLNWGHSTWEEGVRLADAARVRTLVIFHHDPGHDDAFMDQVAADAAIARPGTIVAQEGLVLRP
;
A
#
# COMPACT_ATOMS: atom_id res chain seq x y z
N MET A 1 10.02 -14.67 25.36
CA MET A 1 9.08 -13.93 24.52
C MET A 1 9.70 -13.91 23.14
N VAL A 2 9.11 -14.62 22.17
CA VAL A 2 9.54 -14.56 20.77
C VAL A 2 9.18 -13.15 20.33
N HIS A 3 10.17 -12.28 20.09
CA HIS A 3 9.93 -11.03 19.41
C HIS A 3 9.32 -11.40 18.06
N SER A 4 8.08 -11.05 17.84
CA SER A 4 7.43 -11.30 16.55
C SER A 4 8.18 -10.45 15.52
N ASP A 5 8.87 -11.10 14.58
CA ASP A 5 9.49 -10.41 13.43
C ASP A 5 8.40 -9.91 12.47
N TYR A 6 7.40 -9.22 13.03
CA TYR A 6 6.35 -8.57 12.28
C TYR A 6 6.68 -7.07 12.19
N THR A 7 7.02 -6.62 11.01
CA THR A 7 7.38 -5.22 10.76
C THR A 7 6.68 -4.69 9.53
N VAL A 8 6.37 -3.39 9.54
CA VAL A 8 5.84 -2.62 8.41
C VAL A 8 6.81 -1.48 8.14
N ARG A 9 7.27 -1.35 6.90
CA ARG A 9 8.16 -0.25 6.47
C ARG A 9 7.61 0.44 5.23
N PHE A 10 7.66 1.75 5.23
CA PHE A 10 7.16 2.59 4.14
C PHE A 10 8.32 2.99 3.21
N TRP A 11 8.20 2.66 1.93
CA TRP A 11 9.13 3.01 0.86
C TRP A 11 8.61 4.09 -0.07
N GLY A 12 7.30 4.32 -0.04
CA GLY A 12 6.60 5.37 -0.73
C GLY A 12 5.25 5.61 -0.07
N VAL A 13 4.85 6.87 0.06
CA VAL A 13 3.69 7.33 0.84
C VAL A 13 2.78 8.28 0.08
N ARG A 14 3.19 8.73 -1.12
CA ARG A 14 2.44 9.66 -1.97
C ARG A 14 1.39 8.95 -2.80
N GLY A 15 0.29 9.65 -3.03
CA GLY A 15 -0.73 9.28 -4.00
C GLY A 15 -0.51 9.86 -5.38
N SER A 16 -1.20 9.32 -6.36
CA SER A 16 -1.35 9.80 -7.73
C SER A 16 -0.06 9.95 -8.54
N ILE A 17 0.95 10.64 -8.04
CA ILE A 17 2.22 10.87 -8.73
C ILE A 17 3.37 11.11 -7.74
N ALA A 18 4.58 10.72 -8.14
CA ALA A 18 5.78 11.02 -7.36
C ALA A 18 6.05 12.53 -7.29
N CYS A 19 6.40 13.03 -6.10
CA CYS A 19 6.66 14.42 -5.78
C CYS A 19 8.13 14.64 -5.38
N PRO A 20 9.08 14.63 -6.32
CA PRO A 20 10.46 14.94 -6.01
C PRO A 20 10.61 16.45 -5.78
N GLY A 21 11.28 16.83 -4.71
CA GLY A 21 11.53 18.25 -4.45
C GLY A 21 11.84 18.53 -2.99
N PRO A 22 12.31 19.76 -2.69
CA PRO A 22 12.67 20.15 -1.34
C PRO A 22 11.49 20.17 -0.37
N ASP A 23 10.27 20.38 -0.91
CA ASP A 23 9.04 20.57 -0.12
C ASP A 23 8.35 19.24 0.26
N SER A 24 8.91 18.09 -0.16
CA SER A 24 8.41 16.76 0.16
C SER A 24 9.46 15.83 0.79
N VAL A 25 10.60 16.36 1.21
CA VAL A 25 11.74 15.56 1.67
C VAL A 25 11.48 14.85 3.00
N ARG A 26 10.70 15.46 3.90
CA ARG A 26 10.50 14.93 5.25
C ARG A 26 9.50 13.78 5.27
N TYR A 27 8.41 13.91 4.54
CA TYR A 27 7.43 12.82 4.44
C TYR A 27 7.79 11.82 3.34
N GLY A 28 8.41 12.29 2.27
CA GLY A 28 8.81 11.48 1.13
C GLY A 28 8.00 11.81 -0.13
N GLY A 29 8.61 11.61 -1.28
CA GLY A 29 8.03 11.92 -2.59
C GLY A 29 7.71 10.70 -3.45
N ASN A 30 8.00 9.49 -2.99
CA ASN A 30 7.70 8.27 -3.75
C ASN A 30 6.25 7.81 -3.58
N THR A 31 5.68 7.25 -4.63
CA THR A 31 4.32 6.69 -4.62
C THR A 31 4.28 5.33 -3.93
N SER A 32 3.07 4.88 -3.63
CA SER A 32 2.69 3.80 -2.73
C SER A 32 3.57 2.55 -2.84
N CYS A 33 4.27 2.23 -1.75
CA CYS A 33 5.01 0.98 -1.59
C CYS A 33 5.23 0.69 -0.09
N VAL A 34 4.62 -0.37 0.41
CA VAL A 34 4.68 -0.75 1.82
C VAL A 34 5.24 -2.16 1.94
N GLU A 35 6.37 -2.30 2.62
CA GLU A 35 6.99 -3.58 2.96
C GLU A 35 6.39 -4.11 4.27
N VAL A 36 6.00 -5.38 4.26
CA VAL A 36 5.52 -6.10 5.44
C VAL A 36 6.34 -7.38 5.60
N ARG A 37 6.98 -7.55 6.75
CA ARG A 37 7.69 -8.79 7.09
C ARG A 37 6.93 -9.55 8.16
N CYS A 38 6.64 -10.82 7.87
CA CYS A 38 6.04 -11.76 8.79
C CYS A 38 7.03 -12.91 9.00
N GLY A 39 7.85 -12.84 10.06
CA GLY A 39 8.98 -13.73 10.22
C GLY A 39 9.98 -13.61 9.07
N GLY A 40 10.32 -14.73 8.43
CA GLY A 40 11.21 -14.74 7.27
C GLY A 40 10.56 -14.37 5.93
N HIS A 41 9.25 -14.10 5.90
CA HIS A 41 8.50 -13.85 4.66
C HIS A 41 8.41 -12.36 4.37
N LEU A 42 8.78 -11.98 3.14
CA LEU A 42 8.70 -10.62 2.64
C LEU A 42 7.47 -10.47 1.75
N MET A 43 6.58 -9.58 2.16
CA MET A 43 5.43 -9.15 1.38
C MET A 43 5.55 -7.65 1.10
N VAL A 44 5.13 -7.23 -0.08
CA VAL A 44 5.11 -5.83 -0.51
C VAL A 44 3.70 -5.50 -0.96
N PHE A 45 3.16 -4.41 -0.49
CA PHE A 45 1.84 -3.90 -0.88
C PHE A 45 2.06 -2.65 -1.73
N ASP A 46 1.62 -2.76 -2.99
CA ASP A 46 1.82 -1.85 -4.10
C ASP A 46 3.29 -1.63 -4.52
N GLY A 47 3.44 -1.31 -5.78
CA GLY A 47 4.71 -1.17 -6.46
C GLY A 47 4.85 0.16 -7.20
N GLY A 48 4.53 1.27 -6.52
CA GLY A 48 4.82 2.61 -7.00
C GLY A 48 6.32 2.90 -7.05
N THR A 49 6.70 4.16 -7.17
CA THR A 49 8.12 4.52 -7.34
C THR A 49 9.00 4.11 -6.14
N GLY A 50 8.40 3.95 -4.95
CA GLY A 50 9.08 3.43 -3.75
C GLY A 50 9.64 2.02 -3.93
N LEU A 51 9.03 1.20 -4.81
CA LEU A 51 9.48 -0.16 -5.10
C LEU A 51 10.92 -0.21 -5.62
N ARG A 52 11.35 0.80 -6.39
CA ARG A 52 12.74 0.92 -6.87
C ARG A 52 13.73 1.01 -5.71
N LEU A 53 13.39 1.78 -4.66
CA LEU A 53 14.25 1.94 -3.49
C LEU A 53 14.36 0.63 -2.71
N LEU A 54 13.24 -0.05 -2.46
CA LEU A 54 13.21 -1.38 -1.86
C LEU A 54 14.07 -2.37 -2.67
N GLY A 55 13.92 -2.38 -3.99
CA GLY A 55 14.70 -3.24 -4.87
C GLY A 55 16.20 -3.03 -4.73
N ASN A 56 16.65 -1.78 -4.69
CA ASN A 56 18.06 -1.44 -4.48
C ASN A 56 18.57 -1.94 -3.11
N GLU A 57 17.74 -1.81 -2.06
CA GLU A 57 18.12 -2.28 -0.72
C GLU A 57 18.23 -3.82 -0.68
N LEU A 58 17.29 -4.54 -1.31
CA LEU A 58 17.35 -6.00 -1.40
C LEU A 58 18.61 -6.46 -2.13
N MET A 59 18.94 -5.83 -3.26
CA MET A 59 20.13 -6.20 -4.04
C MET A 59 21.45 -5.93 -3.31
N ARG A 60 21.51 -4.96 -2.40
CA ARG A 60 22.69 -4.69 -1.58
C ARG A 60 23.08 -5.84 -0.66
N THR A 61 22.14 -6.71 -0.33
CA THR A 61 22.41 -7.90 0.49
C THR A 61 23.21 -8.96 -0.26
N GLY A 62 23.25 -8.91 -1.59
CA GLY A 62 23.82 -9.93 -2.47
C GLY A 62 23.02 -11.23 -2.53
N GLN A 63 21.91 -11.31 -1.79
CA GLN A 63 21.02 -12.48 -1.78
C GLN A 63 19.88 -12.31 -2.79
N PRO A 64 19.41 -13.40 -3.41
CA PRO A 64 18.23 -13.34 -4.28
C PRO A 64 17.00 -12.97 -3.45
N ALA A 65 16.09 -12.21 -4.04
CA ALA A 65 14.82 -11.90 -3.42
C ALA A 65 13.83 -13.07 -3.58
N ASP A 66 13.11 -13.39 -2.50
CA ASP A 66 11.93 -14.26 -2.53
C ASP A 66 10.80 -13.48 -1.84
N LEU A 67 9.81 -13.02 -2.62
CA LEU A 67 8.78 -12.12 -2.10
C LEU A 67 7.43 -12.27 -2.81
N ASP A 68 6.41 -11.74 -2.15
CA ASP A 68 5.06 -11.56 -2.67
C ASP A 68 4.76 -10.07 -2.84
N LEU A 69 4.36 -9.68 -4.05
CA LEU A 69 3.93 -8.32 -4.37
C LEU A 69 2.42 -8.32 -4.56
N PHE A 70 1.70 -7.71 -3.63
CA PHE A 70 0.25 -7.59 -3.64
C PHE A 70 -0.13 -6.21 -4.18
N TYR A 71 -0.87 -6.16 -5.25
CA TYR A 71 -1.44 -4.92 -5.74
C TYR A 71 -2.82 -4.67 -5.12
N SER A 72 -3.03 -3.47 -4.59
CA SER A 72 -4.37 -3.00 -4.22
C SER A 72 -5.20 -2.82 -5.49
N HIS A 73 -4.63 -2.14 -6.47
CA HIS A 73 -5.18 -1.96 -7.80
C HIS A 73 -4.06 -1.59 -8.79
N THR A 74 -4.42 -1.26 -10.03
CA THR A 74 -3.45 -1.05 -11.12
C THR A 74 -3.44 0.38 -11.67
N HIS A 75 -3.79 1.40 -10.88
CA HIS A 75 -3.48 2.77 -11.25
C HIS A 75 -1.96 2.97 -11.31
N PHE A 76 -1.54 3.94 -12.10
CA PHE A 76 -0.14 4.05 -12.50
C PHE A 76 0.81 4.25 -11.32
N ASP A 77 0.43 5.03 -10.33
CA ASP A 77 1.20 5.30 -9.13
C ASP A 77 1.41 4.07 -8.22
N HIS A 78 0.62 3.01 -8.40
CA HIS A 78 0.77 1.74 -7.67
C HIS A 78 1.59 0.70 -8.44
N ILE A 79 1.81 0.86 -9.75
CA ILE A 79 2.48 -0.16 -10.58
C ILE A 79 3.77 0.34 -11.26
N CYS A 80 3.98 1.66 -11.36
CA CYS A 80 5.04 2.26 -12.18
C CYS A 80 6.47 1.93 -11.72
N GLY A 81 6.66 1.45 -10.51
CA GLY A 81 7.97 1.04 -10.00
C GLY A 81 8.45 -0.33 -10.50
N LEU A 82 7.53 -1.19 -10.96
CA LEU A 82 7.85 -2.56 -11.36
C LEU A 82 8.94 -2.66 -12.44
N PRO A 83 8.92 -1.85 -13.52
CA PRO A 83 9.97 -1.89 -14.54
C PRO A 83 11.37 -1.56 -14.01
N PHE A 84 11.45 -0.92 -12.86
CA PHE A 84 12.70 -0.48 -12.21
C PHE A 84 13.02 -1.28 -10.95
N PHE A 85 12.31 -2.37 -10.71
CA PHE A 85 12.52 -3.25 -9.56
C PHE A 85 13.65 -4.23 -9.84
N ALA A 86 14.85 -3.90 -9.35
CA ALA A 86 16.07 -4.64 -9.64
C ALA A 86 15.98 -6.17 -9.44
N PRO A 87 15.27 -6.71 -8.41
CA PRO A 87 15.09 -8.15 -8.26
C PRO A 87 14.42 -8.86 -9.46
N CYS A 88 13.62 -8.16 -10.27
CA CYS A 88 13.03 -8.74 -11.49
C CYS A 88 14.10 -9.16 -12.54
N TYR A 89 15.29 -8.59 -12.44
CA TYR A 89 16.41 -8.85 -13.37
C TYR A 89 17.44 -9.85 -12.82
N ASP A 90 17.25 -10.37 -11.61
CA ASP A 90 18.09 -11.43 -11.03
C ASP A 90 17.43 -12.80 -11.21
N ALA A 91 18.00 -13.63 -12.08
CA ALA A 91 17.47 -14.98 -12.38
C ALA A 91 17.33 -15.92 -11.16
N ARG A 92 17.99 -15.59 -10.04
CA ARG A 92 17.90 -16.33 -8.78
C ARG A 92 16.67 -15.95 -7.95
N SER A 93 16.08 -14.77 -8.23
CA SER A 93 14.95 -14.23 -7.48
C SER A 93 13.63 -14.91 -7.86
N LYS A 94 12.69 -14.93 -6.90
CA LYS A 94 11.32 -15.42 -7.05
C LYS A 94 10.35 -14.34 -6.59
N ILE A 95 9.40 -14.00 -7.46
CA ILE A 95 8.43 -12.93 -7.20
C ILE A 95 7.05 -13.46 -7.56
N ARG A 96 6.14 -13.45 -6.59
CA ARG A 96 4.73 -13.77 -6.79
C ARG A 96 3.94 -12.48 -6.80
N ILE A 97 3.24 -12.19 -7.89
CA ILE A 97 2.47 -10.95 -8.10
C ILE A 97 0.99 -11.28 -7.97
N TRP A 98 0.32 -10.63 -7.04
CA TRP A 98 -1.07 -10.90 -6.66
C TRP A 98 -1.96 -9.70 -6.96
N ALA A 99 -3.17 -9.94 -7.52
CA ALA A 99 -4.18 -8.90 -7.72
C ALA A 99 -5.60 -9.44 -7.54
N GLY A 100 -6.47 -8.65 -6.87
CA GLY A 100 -7.82 -9.06 -6.52
C GLY A 100 -8.96 -8.23 -7.14
N HIS A 101 -8.65 -7.14 -7.84
CA HIS A 101 -9.61 -6.14 -8.33
C HIS A 101 -10.01 -6.31 -9.81
N LEU A 102 -9.29 -7.13 -10.58
CA LEU A 102 -9.33 -7.07 -12.05
C LEU A 102 -10.52 -7.78 -12.72
N ASN A 103 -11.41 -8.41 -11.97
CA ASN A 103 -12.70 -8.97 -12.46
C ASN A 103 -12.59 -9.76 -13.79
N GLY A 104 -11.57 -10.63 -13.91
CA GLY A 104 -11.36 -11.49 -15.08
C GLY A 104 -10.32 -10.98 -16.09
N ASN A 105 -9.77 -9.78 -15.92
CA ASN A 105 -8.55 -9.37 -16.60
C ASN A 105 -7.36 -9.82 -15.74
N GLY A 106 -6.44 -10.62 -16.28
CA GLY A 106 -5.28 -11.08 -15.52
C GLY A 106 -4.28 -9.97 -15.26
N ILE A 107 -3.64 -9.97 -14.07
CA ILE A 107 -2.62 -8.99 -13.70
C ILE A 107 -1.43 -9.00 -14.68
N GLU A 108 -1.03 -10.16 -15.16
CA GLU A 108 0.01 -10.30 -16.19
C GLU A 108 -0.32 -9.48 -17.45
N ALA A 109 -1.56 -9.56 -17.92
CA ALA A 109 -2.00 -8.86 -19.12
C ALA A 109 -1.99 -7.33 -18.92
N VAL A 110 -2.35 -6.85 -17.73
CA VAL A 110 -2.32 -5.42 -17.40
C VAL A 110 -0.89 -4.89 -17.34
N LEU A 111 0.01 -5.59 -16.64
CA LEU A 111 1.41 -5.19 -16.51
C LEU A 111 2.15 -5.25 -17.86
N ASN A 112 1.83 -6.21 -18.71
CA ASN A 112 2.33 -6.26 -20.09
C ASN A 112 1.93 -5.02 -20.90
N LYS A 113 0.71 -4.48 -20.70
CA LYS A 113 0.28 -3.24 -21.38
C LYS A 113 1.04 -2.01 -20.91
N MET A 114 1.50 -1.98 -19.68
CA MET A 114 2.36 -0.90 -19.17
C MET A 114 3.76 -0.95 -19.82
N MET A 115 4.30 -2.17 -20.02
CA MET A 115 5.64 -2.38 -20.56
C MET A 115 5.63 -2.72 -22.05
N ILE A 116 5.01 -1.87 -22.87
CA ILE A 116 4.94 -2.03 -24.32
C ILE A 116 5.20 -0.70 -25.04
N ALA A 117 5.86 -0.79 -26.21
CA ALA A 117 6.05 0.37 -27.05
C ALA A 117 4.69 0.97 -27.50
N PRO A 118 4.55 2.29 -27.58
CA PRO A 118 5.56 3.32 -27.34
C PRO A 118 5.69 3.79 -25.89
N LEU A 119 4.93 3.22 -24.94
CA LEU A 119 4.89 3.65 -23.53
C LEU A 119 6.19 3.25 -22.79
N PHE A 120 6.72 2.08 -23.09
CA PHE A 120 7.95 1.59 -22.48
C PHE A 120 8.81 0.87 -23.53
N PRO A 121 10.15 1.06 -23.55
CA PRO A 121 11.00 0.57 -24.65
C PRO A 121 11.30 -0.94 -24.58
N ILE A 122 11.08 -1.56 -23.41
CA ILE A 122 11.47 -2.95 -23.15
C ILE A 122 10.26 -3.72 -22.65
N PRO A 123 9.88 -4.85 -23.28
CA PRO A 123 8.75 -5.67 -22.85
C PRO A 123 9.06 -6.41 -21.54
N MET A 124 8.04 -6.79 -20.79
CA MET A 124 8.15 -7.49 -19.51
C MET A 124 8.95 -8.82 -19.61
N GLY A 125 8.99 -9.44 -20.78
CA GLY A 125 9.80 -10.62 -21.05
C GLY A 125 11.32 -10.45 -20.86
N ILE A 126 11.81 -9.22 -20.60
CA ILE A 126 13.20 -8.96 -20.21
C ILE A 126 13.52 -9.45 -18.79
N PHE A 127 12.52 -9.60 -17.95
CA PHE A 127 12.71 -10.07 -16.57
C PHE A 127 13.26 -11.48 -16.56
N THR A 128 14.31 -11.70 -15.79
CA THR A 128 14.98 -13.00 -15.67
C THR A 128 14.59 -13.74 -14.39
N ALA A 129 14.03 -13.04 -13.41
CA ALA A 129 13.49 -13.65 -12.19
C ALA A 129 12.37 -14.65 -12.52
N LYS A 130 12.17 -15.61 -11.63
CA LYS A 130 10.97 -16.47 -11.68
C LYS A 130 9.78 -15.67 -11.19
N ILE A 131 8.92 -15.22 -12.11
CA ILE A 131 7.70 -14.46 -11.77
C ILE A 131 6.49 -15.39 -11.92
N GLU A 132 5.61 -15.35 -10.92
CA GLU A 132 4.33 -16.03 -10.91
C GLU A 132 3.22 -14.98 -10.73
N PHE A 133 2.20 -15.03 -11.59
CA PHE A 133 1.05 -14.15 -11.55
C PHE A 133 -0.15 -14.87 -10.95
N ILE A 134 -0.78 -14.28 -9.94
CA ILE A 134 -1.84 -14.91 -9.17
C ILE A 134 -3.03 -13.95 -9.05
N ASP A 135 -4.06 -14.22 -9.81
CA ASP A 135 -5.32 -13.49 -9.74
C ASP A 135 -6.26 -14.14 -8.72
N PHE A 136 -6.98 -13.31 -7.97
CA PHE A 136 -8.01 -13.75 -7.05
C PHE A 136 -9.20 -12.77 -7.08
N ALA A 137 -10.28 -13.05 -6.37
CA ALA A 137 -11.39 -12.11 -6.22
C ALA A 137 -11.31 -11.40 -4.86
N ALA A 138 -11.49 -10.08 -4.82
CA ALA A 138 -11.62 -9.34 -3.57
C ALA A 138 -12.75 -9.93 -2.71
N GLY A 139 -12.47 -10.14 -1.42
CA GLY A 139 -13.31 -10.91 -0.50
C GLY A 139 -12.75 -12.31 -0.19
N ALA A 140 -11.76 -12.79 -0.96
CA ALA A 140 -11.07 -14.04 -0.68
C ALA A 140 -10.23 -13.98 0.59
N ALA A 141 -10.04 -15.14 1.23
CA ALA A 141 -9.02 -15.35 2.25
C ALA A 141 -7.84 -16.09 1.62
N LEU A 142 -6.64 -15.56 1.81
CA LEU A 142 -5.40 -16.09 1.25
C LEU A 142 -4.47 -16.55 2.38
N MET A 143 -3.66 -17.56 2.11
CA MET A 143 -2.62 -18.03 3.01
C MET A 143 -1.30 -18.16 2.23
N PRO A 144 -0.64 -17.04 1.90
CA PRO A 144 0.57 -17.07 1.07
C PRO A 144 1.72 -17.84 1.72
N HIS A 145 1.77 -17.81 3.05
CA HIS A 145 2.81 -18.49 3.84
C HIS A 145 2.25 -19.12 5.10
N PRO A 146 2.93 -20.14 5.67
CA PRO A 146 2.53 -20.71 6.96
C PRO A 146 2.46 -19.65 8.06
N GLY A 147 1.32 -19.59 8.75
CA GLY A 147 1.09 -18.64 9.85
C GLY A 147 0.73 -17.22 9.39
N VAL A 148 0.73 -16.92 8.09
CA VAL A 148 0.30 -15.64 7.52
C VAL A 148 -1.07 -15.82 6.88
N ARG A 149 -2.06 -15.08 7.35
CA ARG A 149 -3.41 -15.03 6.77
C ARG A 149 -3.72 -13.63 6.26
N LEU A 150 -4.19 -13.55 5.02
CA LEU A 150 -4.74 -12.32 4.46
C LEU A 150 -6.24 -12.47 4.24
N SER A 151 -7.02 -11.56 4.81
CA SER A 151 -8.41 -11.36 4.42
C SER A 151 -8.49 -10.15 3.51
N THR A 152 -9.24 -10.25 2.43
CA THR A 152 -9.34 -9.18 1.43
C THR A 152 -10.76 -8.64 1.35
N GLY A 153 -10.91 -7.41 0.87
CA GLY A 153 -12.21 -6.77 0.67
C GLY A 153 -12.16 -5.74 -0.43
N ARG A 154 -13.30 -5.51 -1.06
CA ARG A 154 -13.42 -4.48 -2.11
C ARG A 154 -13.50 -3.10 -1.46
N LEU A 155 -12.76 -2.17 -2.00
CA LEU A 155 -12.77 -0.75 -1.64
C LEU A 155 -13.51 0.07 -2.69
N ASN A 156 -14.03 1.22 -2.28
CA ASN A 156 -14.79 2.13 -3.14
C ASN A 156 -13.83 3.07 -3.87
N HIS A 157 -13.35 2.62 -5.01
CA HIS A 157 -12.40 3.36 -5.85
C HIS A 157 -12.74 3.17 -7.33
N PRO A 158 -12.46 4.15 -8.24
CA PRO A 158 -12.60 3.97 -9.66
C PRO A 158 -11.83 2.74 -10.16
N ASN A 159 -12.51 1.88 -10.93
CA ASN A 159 -12.00 0.57 -11.41
C ASN A 159 -11.75 -0.48 -10.32
N ASP A 160 -12.26 -0.27 -9.11
CA ASP A 160 -12.12 -1.10 -7.93
C ASP A 160 -10.68 -1.12 -7.34
N ALA A 161 -10.61 -1.29 -6.03
CA ALA A 161 -9.38 -1.60 -5.32
C ALA A 161 -9.61 -2.69 -4.28
N THR A 162 -8.53 -3.33 -3.84
CA THR A 162 -8.54 -4.40 -2.84
C THR A 162 -7.89 -3.91 -1.56
N GLY A 163 -8.64 -3.91 -0.46
CA GLY A 163 -8.08 -3.75 0.88
C GLY A 163 -7.59 -5.08 1.44
N TYR A 164 -6.57 -5.04 2.27
CA TYR A 164 -5.93 -6.21 2.87
C TYR A 164 -5.91 -6.12 4.39
N ARG A 165 -6.31 -7.20 5.05
CA ARG A 165 -6.09 -7.46 6.48
C ARG A 165 -5.07 -8.56 6.59
N ILE A 166 -3.92 -8.29 7.22
CA ILE A 166 -2.76 -9.18 7.34
C ILE A 166 -2.64 -9.63 8.80
N GLU A 167 -2.79 -10.92 9.04
CA GLU A 167 -2.74 -11.51 10.38
C GLU A 167 -1.51 -12.40 10.51
N TYR A 168 -0.66 -12.11 11.51
CA TYR A 168 0.52 -12.89 11.83
C TYR A 168 0.88 -12.77 13.32
N GLY A 169 1.19 -13.89 13.99
CA GLY A 169 1.64 -13.90 15.38
C GLY A 169 0.66 -13.27 16.38
N GLY A 170 -0.66 -13.32 16.10
CA GLY A 170 -1.69 -12.69 16.93
C GLY A 170 -1.81 -11.18 16.75
N LYS A 171 -1.13 -10.60 15.76
CA LYS A 171 -1.13 -9.19 15.41
C LYS A 171 -1.79 -8.95 14.05
N VAL A 172 -2.35 -7.77 13.86
CA VAL A 172 -3.12 -7.40 12.69
C VAL A 172 -2.66 -6.07 12.11
N VAL A 173 -2.34 -6.08 10.81
CA VAL A 173 -2.13 -4.86 10.00
C VAL A 173 -3.20 -4.82 8.92
N ALA A 174 -3.88 -3.68 8.77
CA ALA A 174 -4.82 -3.46 7.68
C ALA A 174 -4.24 -2.41 6.72
N TYR A 175 -4.23 -2.73 5.42
CA TYR A 175 -3.82 -1.83 4.34
C TYR A 175 -5.04 -1.45 3.53
N ILE A 176 -5.50 -0.22 3.70
CA ILE A 176 -6.74 0.34 3.15
C ILE A 176 -6.38 1.62 2.39
N THR A 177 -5.77 1.44 1.24
CA THR A 177 -5.43 2.55 0.34
C THR A 177 -6.48 2.69 -0.75
N ASP A 178 -6.61 3.89 -1.31
CA ASP A 178 -7.48 4.20 -2.44
C ASP A 178 -8.93 3.77 -2.19
N THR A 179 -9.57 4.55 -1.34
CA THR A 179 -10.98 4.35 -1.00
C THR A 179 -11.66 5.67 -0.71
N GLU A 180 -12.74 5.95 -1.40
CA GLU A 180 -13.60 7.10 -1.13
C GLU A 180 -14.69 6.71 -0.13
N HIS A 181 -14.77 7.43 0.98
CA HIS A 181 -15.87 7.25 1.92
C HIS A 181 -17.16 7.88 1.38
N ARG A 182 -18.29 7.33 1.79
CA ARG A 182 -19.62 7.85 1.38
C ARG A 182 -20.21 8.67 2.51
N PRO A 183 -20.78 9.84 2.21
CA PRO A 183 -21.52 10.60 3.22
C PRO A 183 -22.64 9.76 3.85
N GLY A 184 -22.80 9.82 5.15
CA GLY A 184 -23.91 9.22 5.88
C GLY A 184 -23.66 7.89 6.55
N GLY A 185 -22.44 7.36 6.53
CA GLY A 185 -22.08 6.16 7.30
C GLY A 185 -20.71 5.60 6.95
N LEU A 186 -20.12 4.89 7.91
CA LEU A 186 -18.82 4.24 7.74
C LEU A 186 -18.96 3.02 6.83
N ASP A 187 -17.95 2.80 5.98
CA ASP A 187 -17.95 1.68 5.04
C ASP A 187 -17.87 0.32 5.78
N PRO A 188 -18.88 -0.56 5.64
CA PRO A 188 -18.91 -1.84 6.34
C PRO A 188 -17.82 -2.82 5.88
N ASN A 189 -17.33 -2.70 4.63
CA ASN A 189 -16.23 -3.53 4.13
C ASN A 189 -14.92 -3.11 4.80
N VAL A 190 -14.68 -1.80 4.89
CA VAL A 190 -13.52 -1.27 5.59
C VAL A 190 -13.58 -1.63 7.07
N LEU A 191 -14.71 -1.40 7.75
CA LEU A 191 -14.89 -1.76 9.17
C LEU A 191 -14.56 -3.23 9.43
N LYS A 192 -15.00 -4.14 8.56
CA LYS A 192 -14.71 -5.57 8.68
C LYS A 192 -13.20 -5.88 8.57
N LEU A 193 -12.49 -5.20 7.68
CA LEU A 193 -11.06 -5.43 7.49
C LEU A 193 -10.23 -4.89 8.66
N ILE A 194 -10.65 -3.77 9.25
CA ILE A 194 -9.88 -3.07 10.28
C ILE A 194 -10.27 -3.45 11.72
N ASP A 195 -11.32 -4.25 11.93
CA ASP A 195 -11.82 -4.58 13.28
C ASP A 195 -10.71 -5.09 14.20
N GLY A 196 -10.46 -4.34 15.27
CA GLY A 196 -9.42 -4.62 16.26
C GLY A 196 -8.00 -4.64 15.73
N ALA A 197 -7.70 -3.98 14.59
CA ALA A 197 -6.35 -3.99 14.01
C ALA A 197 -5.35 -3.26 14.92
N ASP A 198 -4.12 -3.82 15.03
CA ASP A 198 -3.02 -3.14 15.71
C ASP A 198 -2.54 -1.92 14.92
N VAL A 199 -2.54 -2.02 13.58
CA VAL A 199 -2.18 -0.92 12.66
C VAL A 199 -3.16 -0.87 11.51
N MET A 200 -3.73 0.29 11.23
CA MET A 200 -4.50 0.61 10.04
C MET A 200 -3.76 1.65 9.21
N ILE A 201 -3.36 1.29 8.02
CA ILE A 201 -2.79 2.20 7.01
C ILE A 201 -3.97 2.63 6.14
N TYR A 202 -4.28 3.92 6.11
CA TYR A 202 -5.51 4.41 5.52
C TYR A 202 -5.27 5.55 4.52
N ASP A 203 -5.98 5.50 3.39
CA ASP A 203 -6.06 6.57 2.40
C ASP A 203 -6.59 7.86 3.05
N ALA A 204 -5.76 8.85 3.09
CA ALA A 204 -6.05 10.13 3.68
C ALA A 204 -5.46 11.25 2.81
N SER A 205 -5.78 11.19 1.52
CA SER A 205 -5.32 12.15 0.51
C SER A 205 -5.80 13.57 0.84
N TYR A 206 -6.99 13.69 1.44
CA TYR A 206 -7.63 14.99 1.69
C TYR A 206 -7.93 15.23 3.18
N THR A 207 -8.34 16.45 3.47
CA THR A 207 -9.05 16.83 4.69
C THR A 207 -10.56 16.84 4.42
N ASP A 208 -11.39 16.80 5.48
CA ASP A 208 -12.85 16.97 5.35
C ASP A 208 -13.25 18.30 4.68
N ALA A 209 -12.40 19.33 4.80
CA ALA A 209 -12.62 20.62 4.15
C ALA A 209 -12.41 20.59 2.64
N GLU A 210 -11.44 19.80 2.18
CA GLU A 210 -11.11 19.63 0.75
C GLU A 210 -12.04 18.63 0.06
N PHE A 211 -12.55 17.66 0.79
CA PHE A 211 -13.28 16.51 0.26
C PHE A 211 -14.45 16.86 -0.67
N PRO A 212 -15.28 17.89 -0.39
CA PRO A 212 -16.40 18.25 -1.28
C PRO A 212 -16.00 18.60 -2.71
N GLU A 213 -14.78 19.09 -2.92
CA GLU A 213 -14.24 19.44 -4.24
C GLU A 213 -13.64 18.21 -4.97
N HIS A 214 -13.46 17.10 -4.25
CA HIS A 214 -12.81 15.87 -4.74
C HIS A 214 -13.74 14.64 -4.75
N LEU A 215 -15.06 14.87 -4.70
CA LEU A 215 -16.03 13.78 -4.79
C LEU A 215 -15.90 12.99 -6.09
N ASN A 216 -15.96 11.66 -6.00
CA ASN A 216 -15.75 10.69 -7.07
C ASN A 216 -14.31 10.60 -7.60
N TRP A 217 -13.34 11.13 -6.89
CA TRP A 217 -11.92 10.95 -7.19
C TRP A 217 -11.36 9.65 -6.61
N GLY A 218 -12.10 9.01 -5.70
CA GLY A 218 -11.77 7.70 -5.17
C GLY A 218 -10.88 7.72 -3.92
N HIS A 219 -10.75 8.87 -3.26
CA HIS A 219 -9.91 9.06 -2.08
C HIS A 219 -10.70 9.57 -0.87
N SER A 220 -10.09 9.47 0.31
CA SER A 220 -10.72 9.79 1.58
C SER A 220 -9.97 10.88 2.35
N THR A 221 -10.40 11.08 3.61
CA THR A 221 -9.85 12.11 4.49
C THR A 221 -9.19 11.49 5.73
N TRP A 222 -8.25 12.20 6.33
CA TRP A 222 -7.66 11.71 7.56
C TRP A 222 -8.68 11.69 8.72
N GLU A 223 -9.67 12.59 8.71
CA GLU A 223 -10.74 12.62 9.70
C GLU A 223 -11.66 11.39 9.58
N GLU A 224 -11.96 10.94 8.36
CA GLU A 224 -12.68 9.68 8.18
C GLU A 224 -11.85 8.48 8.70
N GLY A 225 -10.54 8.51 8.48
CA GLY A 225 -9.62 7.55 9.07
C GLY A 225 -9.74 7.49 10.60
N VAL A 226 -9.86 8.64 11.27
CA VAL A 226 -10.09 8.72 12.73
C VAL A 226 -11.44 8.10 13.09
N ARG A 227 -12.52 8.47 12.39
CA ARG A 227 -13.88 7.94 12.63
C ARG A 227 -13.92 6.41 12.52
N LEU A 228 -13.28 5.86 11.48
CA LEU A 228 -13.18 4.42 11.26
C LEU A 228 -12.33 3.74 12.33
N ALA A 229 -11.19 4.32 12.68
CA ALA A 229 -10.28 3.75 13.67
C ALA A 229 -10.92 3.65 15.06
N ASP A 230 -11.70 4.67 15.45
CA ASP A 230 -12.41 4.66 16.72
C ASP A 230 -13.57 3.65 16.73
N ALA A 231 -14.37 3.61 15.66
CA ALA A 231 -15.48 2.68 15.55
C ALA A 231 -15.03 1.21 15.57
N ALA A 232 -13.90 0.90 14.92
CA ALA A 232 -13.35 -0.45 14.82
C ALA A 232 -12.30 -0.78 15.90
N ARG A 233 -12.07 0.08 16.88
CA ARG A 233 -11.10 -0.12 17.97
C ARG A 233 -9.68 -0.39 17.46
N VAL A 234 -9.29 0.28 16.40
CA VAL A 234 -7.92 0.22 15.86
C VAL A 234 -6.95 0.79 16.87
N ARG A 235 -5.80 0.17 17.06
CA ARG A 235 -4.80 0.66 18.00
C ARG A 235 -4.03 1.86 17.46
N THR A 236 -3.51 1.76 16.24
CA THR A 236 -2.72 2.82 15.58
C THR A 236 -3.27 3.11 14.19
N LEU A 237 -3.71 4.34 13.97
CA LEU A 237 -4.02 4.85 12.63
C LEU A 237 -2.74 5.41 12.00
N VAL A 238 -2.50 5.05 10.74
CA VAL A 238 -1.43 5.61 9.91
C VAL A 238 -2.06 6.30 8.71
N ILE A 239 -1.93 7.62 8.66
CA ILE A 239 -2.34 8.48 7.55
C ILE A 239 -1.39 8.23 6.38
N PHE A 240 -1.92 7.85 5.23
CA PHE A 240 -1.18 7.40 4.07
C PHE A 240 -1.74 7.97 2.78
N HIS A 241 -1.06 7.83 1.67
CA HIS A 241 -1.48 8.24 0.33
C HIS A 241 -1.66 9.77 0.22
N HIS A 242 -0.59 10.50 0.63
CA HIS A 242 -0.62 11.97 0.70
C HIS A 242 -0.82 12.59 -0.68
N ASP A 243 -1.72 13.57 -0.79
CA ASP A 243 -1.96 14.29 -2.04
C ASP A 243 -0.68 14.97 -2.55
N PRO A 244 -0.43 14.98 -3.86
CA PRO A 244 0.72 15.65 -4.46
C PRO A 244 0.82 17.16 -4.15
N GLY A 245 -0.30 17.81 -3.90
CA GLY A 245 -0.36 19.23 -3.53
C GLY A 245 0.01 19.51 -2.08
N HIS A 246 0.09 18.50 -1.23
CA HIS A 246 0.39 18.64 0.20
C HIS A 246 1.90 18.58 0.44
N ASP A 247 2.51 19.73 0.67
CA ASP A 247 3.91 19.84 1.03
C ASP A 247 4.20 19.36 2.48
N ASP A 248 5.47 19.34 2.85
CA ASP A 248 5.89 18.93 4.18
C ASP A 248 5.29 19.80 5.30
N ALA A 249 5.04 21.10 5.06
CA ALA A 249 4.44 21.99 6.05
C ALA A 249 2.95 21.70 6.25
N PHE A 250 2.22 21.40 5.16
CA PHE A 250 0.84 20.95 5.23
C PHE A 250 0.74 19.62 5.99
N MET A 251 1.60 18.65 5.71
CA MET A 251 1.61 17.38 6.40
C MET A 251 1.98 17.48 7.88
N ASP A 252 2.80 18.46 8.29
CA ASP A 252 3.04 18.78 9.70
C ASP A 252 1.75 19.25 10.39
N GLN A 253 0.95 20.09 9.71
CA GLN A 253 -0.32 20.54 10.26
C GLN A 253 -1.30 19.36 10.40
N VAL A 254 -1.40 18.49 9.37
CA VAL A 254 -2.20 17.27 9.46
C VAL A 254 -1.76 16.39 10.63
N ALA A 255 -0.45 16.26 10.85
CA ALA A 255 0.08 15.47 11.96
C ALA A 255 -0.31 16.07 13.33
N ALA A 256 -0.25 17.39 13.47
CA ALA A 256 -0.65 18.06 14.68
C ALA A 256 -2.16 17.93 14.97
N ASP A 257 -2.99 18.15 13.94
CA ASP A 257 -4.44 18.08 14.07
C ASP A 257 -4.92 16.64 14.34
N ALA A 258 -4.35 15.68 13.64
CA ALA A 258 -4.64 14.27 13.85
C ALA A 258 -4.22 13.78 15.25
N ALA A 259 -3.09 14.27 15.78
CA ALA A 259 -2.65 13.95 17.14
C ALA A 259 -3.58 14.52 18.20
N ILE A 260 -4.21 15.68 17.95
CA ILE A 260 -5.23 16.27 18.83
C ILE A 260 -6.52 15.46 18.75
N ALA A 261 -6.97 15.15 17.52
CA ALA A 261 -8.22 14.42 17.29
C ALA A 261 -8.15 12.99 17.84
N ARG A 262 -7.02 12.31 17.63
CA ARG A 262 -6.78 10.94 18.07
C ARG A 262 -5.32 10.74 18.45
N PRO A 263 -4.96 10.83 19.74
CA PRO A 263 -3.59 10.60 20.20
C PRO A 263 -3.03 9.24 19.75
N GLY A 264 -1.81 9.24 19.27
CA GLY A 264 -1.14 8.03 18.73
C GLY A 264 -1.38 7.78 17.23
N THR A 265 -2.11 8.68 16.54
CA THR A 265 -2.16 8.68 15.08
C THR A 265 -0.80 9.08 14.51
N ILE A 266 -0.39 8.42 13.44
CA ILE A 266 0.91 8.61 12.77
C ILE A 266 0.65 9.07 11.34
N VAL A 267 1.39 10.06 10.87
CA VAL A 267 1.47 10.36 9.43
C VAL A 267 2.62 9.57 8.84
N ALA A 268 2.36 8.80 7.79
CA ALA A 268 3.37 7.96 7.15
C ALA A 268 4.51 8.79 6.57
N GLN A 269 5.72 8.29 6.72
CA GLN A 269 6.95 8.87 6.15
C GLN A 269 7.77 7.77 5.50
N GLU A 270 8.48 8.08 4.43
CA GLU A 270 9.46 7.15 3.87
C GLU A 270 10.52 6.79 4.90
N GLY A 271 10.81 5.49 5.00
CA GLY A 271 11.77 4.96 5.97
C GLY A 271 11.17 4.65 7.35
N LEU A 272 9.94 5.11 7.67
CA LEU A 272 9.26 4.75 8.91
C LEU A 272 9.12 3.22 9.03
N VAL A 273 9.41 2.70 10.22
CA VAL A 273 9.24 1.27 10.56
C VAL A 273 8.35 1.13 11.78
N LEU A 274 7.27 0.37 11.62
CA LEU A 274 6.35 0.04 12.72
C LEU A 274 6.48 -1.43 13.11
N ARG A 275 6.19 -1.71 14.38
CA ARG A 275 6.06 -3.06 14.95
C ARG A 275 4.70 -3.17 15.61
N PRO A 276 3.74 -3.88 15.01
CA PRO A 276 2.36 -4.04 15.51
C PRO A 276 2.27 -4.66 16.90
#